data_a2e4b8b25895ec3d27db2a0c2f960d77
#
_entry.id   a2e4b8b25895ec3d27db2a0c2f960d77
#
_cell.length_a   1.000
_cell.length_b   1.000
_cell.length_c   1.000
_cell.angle_alpha   90.00
_cell.angle_beta   90.00
_cell.angle_gamma   90.00
#
_symmetry.space_group_name_H-M   'P 1'
#
loop_
_entity.id
_entity.type
_entity.pdbx_description
1 polymer ?
#
loop_
_entity_poly.entity_id
_entity_poly.type
_entity_poly.pdbx_seq_one_letter_code
_entity_poly.pdbx_strand_id
1 'polypeptide(L)'
;ANKQRSIPGRDWNKNRDPQMASRAVKEYLATLDDAAFGAASDVTPKFVSPSDPAAQWTGAMRGPAFFAYADNYLIDVKFGVIMDVEASRAVRQAEVGAAKTMIDRTADRFGLRPERLAGDTAYGSAEMLNWLVEDKGIAPHIPVFDKSKRDDGTFSRSDFRYDPTSDV
;
A
#
# COMPACT_ATOMS: atom_id res chain seq x y z
N ALA A 1 21.41 2.95 -0.03
CA ALA A 1 21.67 1.99 1.04
C ALA A 1 22.37 0.79 0.46
N ASN A 2 23.48 0.45 1.04
CA ASN A 2 24.33 -0.56 0.49
C ASN A 2 23.81 -1.95 0.90
N LYS A 3 23.58 -2.84 -0.06
CA LYS A 3 23.15 -4.23 0.16
C LYS A 3 24.05 -4.96 1.18
N GLN A 4 25.33 -4.60 1.25
CA GLN A 4 26.30 -5.19 2.19
C GLN A 4 26.00 -4.92 3.66
N ARG A 5 25.16 -3.94 3.97
CA ARG A 5 24.72 -3.61 5.34
C ARG A 5 23.28 -4.05 5.62
N SER A 6 22.62 -4.73 4.69
CA SER A 6 21.25 -5.23 4.89
C SER A 6 21.25 -6.54 5.67
N ILE A 7 20.22 -6.73 6.50
CA ILE A 7 19.98 -7.97 7.23
C ILE A 7 18.82 -8.71 6.57
N PRO A 8 18.91 -10.03 6.32
CA PRO A 8 17.75 -10.79 5.89
C PRO A 8 16.59 -10.63 6.88
N GLY A 9 15.39 -10.36 6.40
CA GLY A 9 14.23 -10.10 7.26
C GLY A 9 13.97 -11.20 8.28
N ARG A 10 14.15 -12.49 7.88
CA ARG A 10 14.05 -13.67 8.75
C ARG A 10 15.04 -13.66 9.95
N ASP A 11 16.11 -12.88 9.86
CA ASP A 11 17.16 -12.80 10.87
C ASP A 11 17.09 -11.50 11.67
N TRP A 12 16.17 -10.59 11.32
CA TRP A 12 16.05 -9.26 11.93
C TRP A 12 15.88 -9.31 13.45
N ASN A 13 15.02 -10.19 13.93
CA ASN A 13 14.76 -10.31 15.37
C ASN A 13 15.85 -11.05 16.14
N LYS A 14 16.68 -11.85 15.46
CA LYS A 14 17.76 -12.62 16.09
C LYS A 14 18.93 -11.75 16.52
N ASN A 15 19.10 -10.59 15.88
CA ASN A 15 20.21 -9.67 16.14
C ASN A 15 19.82 -8.53 17.09
N ARG A 16 18.60 -8.54 17.63
CA ARG A 16 18.15 -7.61 18.66
C ARG A 16 18.54 -8.16 20.02
N ASP A 17 19.60 -7.62 20.63
CA ASP A 17 19.84 -7.82 22.06
C ASP A 17 18.87 -6.91 22.86
N PRO A 18 17.87 -7.47 23.56
CA PRO A 18 16.91 -6.67 24.33
C PRO A 18 17.58 -5.90 25.48
N GLN A 19 18.78 -6.31 25.90
CA GLN A 19 19.51 -5.68 27.01
C GLN A 19 20.33 -4.48 26.56
N MET A 20 20.72 -4.42 25.29
CA MET A 20 21.56 -3.33 24.75
C MET A 20 20.77 -2.12 24.26
N ALA A 21 19.47 -2.22 24.13
CA ALA A 21 18.64 -1.12 23.65
C ALA A 21 18.12 -0.25 24.80
N SER A 22 18.37 1.06 24.74
CA SER A 22 17.73 2.02 25.63
C SER A 22 16.20 1.99 25.51
N ARG A 23 15.48 2.49 26.54
CA ARG A 23 14.01 2.56 26.50
C ARG A 23 13.51 3.28 25.24
N ALA A 24 14.11 4.40 24.88
CA ALA A 24 13.75 5.16 23.69
C ALA A 24 13.93 4.36 22.39
N VAL A 25 14.99 3.56 22.29
CA VAL A 25 15.22 2.67 21.15
C VAL A 25 14.16 1.56 21.10
N LYS A 26 13.78 0.99 22.25
CA LYS A 26 12.73 -0.04 22.32
C LYS A 26 11.37 0.51 21.91
N GLU A 27 11.01 1.69 22.41
CA GLU A 27 9.76 2.38 22.04
C GLU A 27 9.75 2.72 20.55
N TYR A 28 10.84 3.25 20.01
CA TYR A 28 10.99 3.53 18.59
C TYR A 28 10.88 2.27 17.72
N LEU A 29 11.57 1.19 18.11
CA LEU A 29 11.49 -0.08 17.40
C LEU A 29 10.09 -0.70 17.45
N ALA A 30 9.39 -0.60 18.58
CA ALA A 30 8.00 -1.03 18.71
C ALA A 30 7.09 -0.24 17.76
N THR A 31 7.24 1.09 17.70
CA THR A 31 6.51 1.94 16.75
C THR A 31 6.79 1.53 15.29
N LEU A 32 8.03 1.18 14.98
CA LEU A 32 8.40 0.72 13.64
C LEU A 32 7.86 -0.68 13.35
N ASP A 33 7.83 -1.56 14.35
CA ASP A 33 7.25 -2.90 14.22
C ASP A 33 5.72 -2.79 14.03
N ASP A 34 5.03 -1.96 14.79
CA ASP A 34 3.60 -1.68 14.63
C ASP A 34 3.29 -1.10 13.24
N ALA A 35 4.08 -0.14 12.78
CA ALA A 35 3.96 0.39 11.42
C ALA A 35 4.29 -0.66 10.35
N ALA A 36 5.19 -1.59 10.64
CA ALA A 36 5.59 -2.65 9.73
C ALA A 36 4.56 -3.79 9.64
N PHE A 37 4.00 -4.17 10.79
CA PHE A 37 3.09 -5.32 10.93
C PHE A 37 1.63 -4.90 10.95
N GLY A 38 1.29 -3.71 11.44
CA GLY A 38 -0.06 -3.14 11.39
C GLY A 38 -0.57 -2.83 9.98
N ALA A 39 0.33 -2.75 9.01
CA ALA A 39 -0.01 -2.60 7.59
C ALA A 39 -0.40 -3.93 6.90
N ALA A 40 -1.01 -4.85 7.62
CA ALA A 40 -1.73 -6.02 7.11
C ALA A 40 -0.91 -6.95 6.18
N SER A 41 0.35 -7.17 6.45
CA SER A 41 1.11 -8.14 5.67
C SER A 41 1.97 -9.02 6.56
N ASP A 42 1.61 -10.30 6.65
CA ASP A 42 2.45 -11.36 7.24
C ASP A 42 3.74 -11.62 6.41
N VAL A 43 3.99 -10.79 5.40
CA VAL A 43 5.13 -10.97 4.51
C VAL A 43 6.39 -10.43 5.18
N THR A 44 7.24 -11.35 5.59
CA THR A 44 8.59 -11.01 6.06
C THR A 44 9.38 -10.32 4.95
N PRO A 45 9.89 -9.09 5.16
CA PRO A 45 10.68 -8.40 4.16
C PRO A 45 11.93 -9.20 3.80
N LYS A 46 12.30 -9.22 2.52
CA LYS A 46 13.49 -9.95 2.05
C LYS A 46 14.78 -9.46 2.71
N PHE A 47 14.89 -8.14 2.87
CA PHE A 47 15.99 -7.48 3.56
C PHE A 47 15.46 -6.31 4.40
N VAL A 48 16.15 -6.03 5.50
CA VAL A 48 15.90 -4.89 6.38
C VAL A 48 17.16 -4.04 6.46
N SER A 49 17.00 -2.73 6.46
CA SER A 49 18.09 -1.78 6.70
C SER A 49 18.31 -1.60 8.21
N PRO A 50 19.49 -1.91 8.75
CA PRO A 50 19.74 -1.70 10.19
C PRO A 50 19.71 -0.24 10.62
N SER A 51 20.02 0.68 9.70
CA SER A 51 20.03 2.13 9.97
C SER A 51 18.65 2.76 9.84
N ASP A 52 17.75 2.14 9.05
CA ASP A 52 16.39 2.58 8.86
C ASP A 52 15.47 1.38 8.55
N PRO A 53 15.00 0.69 9.59
CA PRO A 53 14.18 -0.51 9.42
C PRO A 53 12.82 -0.28 8.75
N ALA A 54 12.33 0.96 8.75
CA ALA A 54 11.06 1.31 8.11
C ALA A 54 11.18 1.42 6.59
N ALA A 55 12.36 1.74 6.06
CA ALA A 55 12.60 1.74 4.62
C ALA A 55 12.43 0.33 4.04
N GLN A 56 11.67 0.21 2.95
CA GLN A 56 11.39 -1.08 2.33
C GLN A 56 12.37 -1.40 1.22
N TRP A 57 12.77 -2.68 1.16
CA TRP A 57 13.52 -3.21 0.03
C TRP A 57 12.59 -3.37 -1.17
N THR A 58 12.70 -2.47 -2.12
CA THR A 58 11.86 -2.42 -3.32
C THR A 58 12.72 -2.42 -4.58
N GLY A 59 12.12 -2.72 -5.73
CA GLY A 59 12.78 -2.70 -7.04
C GLY A 59 12.18 -1.64 -7.93
N ALA A 60 13.04 -0.89 -8.63
CA ALA A 60 12.60 -0.08 -9.75
C ALA A 60 12.40 -0.98 -10.99
N MET A 61 11.46 -0.58 -11.85
CA MET A 61 11.29 -1.25 -13.14
C MET A 61 12.62 -1.23 -13.91
N ARG A 62 13.16 -2.43 -14.23
CA ARG A 62 14.44 -2.64 -14.93
C ARG A 62 15.69 -2.09 -14.20
N GLY A 63 15.59 -1.79 -12.90
CA GLY A 63 16.71 -1.31 -12.10
C GLY A 63 17.08 -2.24 -10.94
N PRO A 64 18.22 -1.98 -10.26
CA PRO A 64 18.58 -2.70 -9.05
C PRO A 64 17.62 -2.36 -7.92
N ALA A 65 17.37 -3.32 -7.04
CA ALA A 65 16.57 -3.09 -5.84
C ALA A 65 17.32 -2.22 -4.82
N PHE A 66 16.58 -1.41 -4.07
CA PHE A 66 17.09 -0.46 -3.08
C PHE A 66 16.10 -0.29 -1.93
N PHE A 67 16.53 0.34 -0.85
CA PHE A 67 15.64 0.72 0.24
C PHE A 67 14.99 2.07 -0.07
N ALA A 68 13.66 2.16 0.08
CA ALA A 68 12.91 3.38 -0.18
C ALA A 68 11.63 3.48 0.63
N TYR A 69 11.13 4.70 0.66
CA TYR A 69 9.73 5.05 0.93
C TYR A 69 9.02 5.34 -0.39
N ALA A 70 7.71 5.40 -0.36
CA ALA A 70 6.89 5.84 -1.49
C ALA A 70 6.26 7.20 -1.17
N ASP A 71 6.30 8.10 -2.15
CA ASP A 71 5.49 9.31 -2.14
C ASP A 71 4.27 9.08 -3.02
N ASN A 72 3.09 9.19 -2.42
CA ASN A 72 1.81 9.00 -3.07
C ASN A 72 1.21 10.37 -3.38
N TYR A 73 0.66 10.53 -4.57
CA TYR A 73 0.05 11.76 -5.03
C TYR A 73 -1.40 11.53 -5.40
N LEU A 74 -2.30 12.33 -4.84
CA LEU A 74 -3.66 12.46 -5.32
C LEU A 74 -3.70 13.64 -6.31
N ILE A 75 -4.04 13.36 -7.57
CA ILE A 75 -3.96 14.34 -8.65
C ILE A 75 -5.32 14.53 -9.28
N ASP A 76 -5.77 15.79 -9.39
CA ASP A 76 -6.86 16.15 -10.30
C ASP A 76 -6.33 16.12 -11.73
N VAL A 77 -6.68 15.06 -12.45
CA VAL A 77 -6.20 14.84 -13.83
C VAL A 77 -6.78 15.82 -14.84
N LYS A 78 -7.92 16.46 -14.53
CA LYS A 78 -8.55 17.46 -15.41
C LYS A 78 -7.74 18.75 -15.45
N PHE A 79 -7.22 19.17 -14.30
CA PHE A 79 -6.48 20.43 -14.17
C PHE A 79 -4.97 20.21 -13.96
N GLY A 80 -4.53 18.97 -13.77
CA GLY A 80 -3.13 18.64 -13.50
C GLY A 80 -2.64 19.15 -12.14
N VAL A 81 -3.53 19.27 -11.16
CA VAL A 81 -3.24 19.80 -9.83
C VAL A 81 -3.02 18.66 -8.85
N ILE A 82 -1.93 18.73 -8.09
CA ILE A 82 -1.70 17.83 -6.95
C ILE A 82 -2.60 18.30 -5.81
N MET A 83 -3.60 17.49 -5.47
CA MET A 83 -4.57 17.77 -4.42
C MET A 83 -4.03 17.46 -3.04
N ASP A 84 -3.24 16.39 -2.93
CA ASP A 84 -2.64 15.97 -1.67
C ASP A 84 -1.43 15.06 -1.92
N VAL A 85 -0.58 14.94 -0.89
CA VAL A 85 0.62 14.10 -0.91
C VAL A 85 0.70 13.35 0.42
N GLU A 86 1.00 12.04 0.35
CA GLU A 86 1.20 11.19 1.53
C GLU A 86 2.43 10.32 1.36
N ALA A 87 3.36 10.44 2.30
CA ALA A 87 4.50 9.52 2.36
C ALA A 87 4.08 8.21 3.02
N SER A 88 4.49 7.10 2.43
CA SER A 88 4.22 5.78 2.99
C SER A 88 5.44 4.87 2.88
N ARG A 89 5.38 3.71 3.51
CA ARG A 89 6.33 2.64 3.21
C ARG A 89 6.07 2.14 1.79
N ALA A 90 7.13 1.80 1.05
CA ALA A 90 7.03 1.31 -0.32
C ALA A 90 6.48 -0.14 -0.36
N VAL A 91 5.28 -0.33 0.18
CA VAL A 91 4.51 -1.59 0.14
C VAL A 91 3.09 -1.29 -0.32
N ARG A 92 2.52 -2.17 -1.13
CA ARG A 92 1.22 -1.99 -1.77
C ARG A 92 0.10 -1.61 -0.79
N GLN A 93 0.02 -2.26 0.37
CA GLN A 93 -1.03 -1.99 1.36
C GLN A 93 -0.92 -0.59 1.95
N ALA A 94 0.31 -0.10 2.16
CA ALA A 94 0.54 1.25 2.66
C ALA A 94 0.19 2.31 1.60
N GLU A 95 0.44 2.04 0.33
CA GLU A 95 0.06 2.91 -0.79
C GLU A 95 -1.47 3.02 -0.92
N VAL A 96 -2.19 1.90 -0.83
CA VAL A 96 -3.66 1.89 -0.81
C VAL A 96 -4.20 2.63 0.41
N GLY A 97 -3.60 2.43 1.59
CA GLY A 97 -3.95 3.18 2.81
C GLY A 97 -3.72 4.68 2.66
N ALA A 98 -2.61 5.09 2.06
CA ALA A 98 -2.30 6.49 1.77
C ALA A 98 -3.35 7.13 0.85
N ALA A 99 -3.83 6.41 -0.16
CA ALA A 99 -4.90 6.89 -1.04
C ALA A 99 -6.20 7.15 -0.27
N LYS A 100 -6.62 6.22 0.62
CA LYS A 100 -7.79 6.43 1.49
C LYS A 100 -7.63 7.70 2.33
N THR A 101 -6.47 7.85 2.98
CA THR A 101 -6.14 9.04 3.80
C THR A 101 -6.21 10.34 2.99
N MET A 102 -5.64 10.37 1.80
CA MET A 102 -5.63 11.56 0.94
C MET A 102 -7.03 11.93 0.44
N ILE A 103 -7.86 10.96 0.08
CA ILE A 103 -9.25 11.18 -0.36
C ILE A 103 -10.06 11.80 0.80
N ASP A 104 -9.96 11.22 2.00
CA ASP A 104 -10.68 11.74 3.17
C ASP A 104 -10.19 13.14 3.55
N ARG A 105 -8.89 13.34 3.61
CA ARG A 105 -8.27 14.62 3.96
C ARG A 105 -8.61 15.72 2.94
N THR A 106 -8.70 15.39 1.66
CA THR A 106 -9.11 16.32 0.61
C THR A 106 -10.58 16.71 0.77
N ALA A 107 -11.44 15.75 1.09
CA ALA A 107 -12.85 16.03 1.39
C ALA A 107 -13.01 16.92 2.62
N ASP A 108 -12.28 16.65 3.70
CA ASP A 108 -12.36 17.39 4.95
C ASP A 108 -11.81 18.82 4.82
N ARG A 109 -10.71 19.01 4.10
CA ARG A 109 -10.06 20.31 3.97
C ARG A 109 -10.70 21.24 2.95
N PHE A 110 -11.16 20.67 1.84
CA PHE A 110 -11.59 21.45 0.68
C PHE A 110 -13.07 21.26 0.32
N GLY A 111 -13.75 20.29 0.96
CA GLY A 111 -15.12 19.92 0.59
C GLY A 111 -15.18 19.27 -0.81
N LEU A 112 -14.05 18.82 -1.35
CA LEU A 112 -13.95 18.25 -2.68
C LEU A 112 -13.91 16.73 -2.61
N ARG A 113 -14.76 16.07 -3.39
CA ARG A 113 -14.79 14.63 -3.55
C ARG A 113 -14.72 14.28 -5.03
N PRO A 114 -13.86 13.35 -5.43
CA PRO A 114 -13.81 12.91 -6.81
C PRO A 114 -15.06 12.10 -7.15
N GLU A 115 -15.64 12.32 -8.32
CA GLU A 115 -16.70 11.45 -8.86
C GLU A 115 -16.13 10.10 -9.32
N ARG A 116 -14.88 10.10 -9.78
CA ARG A 116 -14.18 8.93 -10.30
C ARG A 116 -12.76 8.90 -9.82
N LEU A 117 -12.26 7.70 -9.53
CA LEU A 117 -10.86 7.47 -9.17
C LEU A 117 -10.22 6.51 -10.16
N ALA A 118 -9.17 6.97 -10.84
CA ALA A 118 -8.30 6.12 -11.64
C ALA A 118 -7.10 5.65 -10.81
N GLY A 119 -6.79 4.38 -10.90
CA GLY A 119 -5.64 3.77 -10.23
C GLY A 119 -5.17 2.53 -10.97
N ASP A 120 -4.02 2.02 -10.59
CA ASP A 120 -3.49 0.78 -11.14
C ASP A 120 -4.10 -0.47 -10.47
N THR A 121 -3.66 -1.66 -10.86
CA THR A 121 -4.15 -2.93 -10.30
C THR A 121 -3.86 -3.08 -8.80
N ALA A 122 -2.94 -2.30 -8.20
CA ALA A 122 -2.68 -2.35 -6.77
C ALA A 122 -3.92 -1.99 -5.95
N TYR A 123 -4.75 -1.10 -6.49
CA TYR A 123 -5.98 -0.62 -5.88
C TYR A 123 -7.21 -1.49 -6.19
N GLY A 124 -7.07 -2.52 -7.02
CA GLY A 124 -8.17 -3.39 -7.49
C GLY A 124 -8.56 -4.51 -6.51
N SER A 125 -8.32 -4.37 -5.22
CA SER A 125 -8.81 -5.31 -4.20
C SER A 125 -10.31 -5.11 -3.97
N ALA A 126 -11.04 -6.20 -3.67
CA ALA A 126 -12.47 -6.12 -3.37
C ALA A 126 -12.77 -5.15 -2.22
N GLU A 127 -11.93 -5.14 -1.18
CA GLU A 127 -12.07 -4.22 -0.04
C GLU A 127 -11.96 -2.75 -0.47
N MET A 128 -10.95 -2.42 -1.29
CA MET A 128 -10.75 -1.04 -1.76
C MET A 128 -11.88 -0.59 -2.70
N LEU A 129 -12.30 -1.47 -3.59
CA LEU A 129 -13.41 -1.18 -4.52
C LEU A 129 -14.73 -0.99 -3.77
N ASN A 130 -15.01 -1.84 -2.78
CA ASN A 130 -16.19 -1.69 -1.92
C ASN A 130 -16.16 -0.35 -1.17
N TRP A 131 -15.02 -0.01 -0.56
CA TRP A 131 -14.86 1.25 0.14
C TRP A 131 -15.09 2.47 -0.78
N LEU A 132 -14.59 2.43 -2.02
CA LEU A 132 -14.81 3.51 -2.99
C LEU A 132 -16.31 3.64 -3.34
N VAL A 133 -16.97 2.54 -3.65
CA VAL A 133 -18.36 2.55 -4.16
C VAL A 133 -19.34 2.78 -3.02
N GLU A 134 -19.31 1.92 -1.99
CA GLU A 134 -20.34 1.91 -0.95
C GLU A 134 -20.12 3.00 0.11
N ASP A 135 -18.86 3.21 0.55
CA ASP A 135 -18.61 4.15 1.64
C ASP A 135 -18.41 5.58 1.12
N LYS A 136 -17.85 5.75 -0.08
CA LYS A 136 -17.48 7.07 -0.61
C LYS A 136 -18.32 7.54 -1.80
N GLY A 137 -19.03 6.66 -2.47
CA GLY A 137 -19.79 7.00 -3.68
C GLY A 137 -18.91 7.39 -4.87
N ILE A 138 -17.67 6.86 -4.91
CA ILE A 138 -16.68 7.16 -5.95
C ILE A 138 -16.64 6.01 -6.95
N ALA A 139 -16.88 6.31 -8.25
CA ALA A 139 -16.80 5.31 -9.31
C ALA A 139 -15.32 4.91 -9.57
N PRO A 140 -14.91 3.65 -9.34
CA PRO A 140 -13.54 3.22 -9.58
C PRO A 140 -13.29 3.01 -11.08
N HIS A 141 -12.18 3.57 -11.57
CA HIS A 141 -11.63 3.27 -12.89
C HIS A 141 -10.29 2.55 -12.68
N ILE A 142 -10.38 1.35 -12.12
CA ILE A 142 -9.28 0.56 -11.60
C ILE A 142 -9.38 -0.86 -12.17
N PRO A 143 -8.30 -1.41 -12.76
CA PRO A 143 -8.30 -2.80 -13.21
C PRO A 143 -8.45 -3.77 -12.03
N VAL A 144 -9.43 -4.66 -12.10
CA VAL A 144 -9.65 -5.69 -11.08
C VAL A 144 -8.57 -6.76 -11.17
N PHE A 145 -8.17 -7.32 -10.04
CA PHE A 145 -7.27 -8.45 -10.02
C PHE A 145 -7.84 -9.65 -10.79
N ASP A 146 -7.11 -10.10 -11.79
CA ASP A 146 -7.45 -11.36 -12.48
C ASP A 146 -7.01 -12.53 -11.59
N LYS A 147 -8.00 -13.22 -11.03
CA LYS A 147 -7.83 -14.43 -10.22
C LYS A 147 -8.21 -15.71 -10.99
N SER A 148 -8.37 -15.64 -12.30
CA SER A 148 -8.83 -16.76 -13.14
C SER A 148 -7.98 -18.03 -13.05
N LYS A 149 -6.74 -17.92 -12.54
CA LYS A 149 -5.83 -19.05 -12.34
C LYS A 149 -5.84 -19.64 -10.92
N ARG A 150 -6.70 -19.12 -10.04
CA ARG A 150 -6.84 -19.67 -8.68
C ARG A 150 -7.80 -20.85 -8.69
N ASP A 151 -7.41 -21.87 -7.93
CA ASP A 151 -8.22 -23.08 -7.69
C ASP A 151 -8.52 -23.19 -6.17
N ASP A 152 -8.97 -22.04 -5.62
CA ASP A 152 -9.26 -21.92 -4.17
C ASP A 152 -10.78 -21.85 -3.87
N GLY A 153 -11.62 -22.17 -4.89
CA GLY A 153 -13.08 -22.14 -4.77
C GLY A 153 -13.67 -20.72 -4.81
N THR A 154 -12.87 -19.69 -5.05
CA THR A 154 -13.38 -18.32 -5.21
C THR A 154 -13.75 -18.06 -6.67
N PHE A 155 -14.75 -17.20 -6.88
CA PHE A 155 -15.15 -16.80 -8.24
C PHE A 155 -14.03 -16.03 -8.94
N SER A 156 -13.82 -16.35 -10.22
CA SER A 156 -12.96 -15.63 -11.13
C SER A 156 -13.78 -14.67 -12.00
N ARG A 157 -13.12 -13.77 -12.73
CA ARG A 157 -13.79 -12.86 -13.66
C ARG A 157 -14.60 -13.61 -14.73
N SER A 158 -14.17 -14.78 -15.16
CA SER A 158 -14.84 -15.63 -16.15
C SER A 158 -16.15 -16.24 -15.66
N ASP A 159 -16.37 -16.28 -14.34
CA ASP A 159 -17.58 -16.84 -13.74
C ASP A 159 -18.74 -15.84 -13.73
N PHE A 160 -18.45 -14.56 -14.04
CA PHE A 160 -19.44 -13.50 -14.16
C PHE A 160 -19.69 -13.15 -15.63
N ARG A 161 -20.95 -13.02 -15.98
CA ARG A 161 -21.37 -12.58 -17.32
C ARG A 161 -22.19 -11.30 -17.15
N TYR A 162 -21.67 -10.22 -17.71
CA TYR A 162 -22.40 -8.96 -17.72
C TYR A 162 -23.61 -9.04 -18.67
N ASP A 163 -24.78 -8.68 -18.17
CA ASP A 163 -25.98 -8.51 -18.98
C ASP A 163 -26.25 -7.00 -19.19
N PRO A 164 -26.01 -6.48 -20.40
CA PRO A 164 -26.19 -5.06 -20.69
C PRO A 164 -27.67 -4.62 -20.67
N THR A 165 -28.61 -5.55 -20.65
CA THR A 165 -30.05 -5.23 -20.66
C THR A 165 -30.54 -4.87 -19.27
N SER A 166 -30.00 -5.54 -18.25
CA SER A 166 -30.38 -5.36 -16.85
C SER A 166 -29.33 -4.63 -16.05
N ASP A 167 -28.16 -4.32 -16.64
CA ASP A 167 -27.00 -3.69 -16.03
C ASP A 167 -26.46 -4.47 -14.80
N VAL A 168 -26.48 -5.80 -14.87
CA VAL A 168 -26.01 -6.73 -13.84
C VAL A 168 -25.08 -7.81 -14.37
#